data_4d28ebe29a0c1fcb933e8eb140dcd06e
#
_entry.id   4d28ebe29a0c1fcb933e8eb140dcd06e
#
_cell.length_a   1.000
_cell.length_b   1.000
_cell.length_c   1.000
_cell.angle_alpha   90.00
_cell.angle_beta   90.00
_cell.angle_gamma   90.00
#
_symmetry.space_group_name_H-M   'P 1'
#
loop_
_entity.id
_entity.type
_entity.pdbx_description
1 polymer ?
#
loop_
_entity_poly.entity_id
_entity_poly.type
_entity_poly.pdbx_seq_one_letter_code
_entity_poly.pdbx_strand_id
1 'polypeptide(L)'
;MTLKELEIGKSAVIETVGGSGELRQHFLDMGMIPGAEVTVVKLAPMGDPMELQVHGYELTLRLAEADQIEIAPISKRTREHKGLDRVTDAEHPGLGEDGKYHSKKDENPLPEGTTLTFALAGNQNCGKTTLFNQLTGSNQHVGNFPGVTVDRKDGSIKGYPDTLVTDLPGIYSMSPYSSEEIVSRNFILYEKPRAIINIVDATNIERNLYLTMQLLEMNIPMVVALNMMDEVTGNHGSIDVNAMEAFLGVPVIPISAAKNEGVDELIRHAVHVAKYQERPLRQDFCDKNDHDGSVHRCIHAVGHLIEDHAETAKLPLRFAANKAIEGDHLILEKLQLDENEKEMLEHIVCQMETERGVDRSAAIADMRFDFIEKVCDETVIRPKES
;
A
#
# COMPACT_ATOMS: atom_id res chain seq x y z
N MET A 1 -22.45 -21.80 -2.21
CA MET A 1 -22.21 -21.70 -0.76
C MET A 1 -21.55 -20.38 -0.47
N THR A 2 -22.04 -19.66 0.52
CA THR A 2 -21.43 -18.37 0.89
C THR A 2 -20.39 -18.55 2.01
N LEU A 3 -19.49 -17.58 2.17
CA LEU A 3 -18.48 -17.59 3.21
C LEU A 3 -19.08 -17.66 4.63
N LYS A 4 -20.27 -17.07 4.82
CA LYS A 4 -21.02 -17.13 6.07
C LYS A 4 -21.35 -18.56 6.51
N GLU A 5 -21.51 -19.47 5.56
CA GLU A 5 -21.88 -20.88 5.80
C GLU A 5 -20.68 -21.77 6.07
N LEU A 6 -19.46 -21.24 5.96
CA LEU A 6 -18.23 -22.00 6.20
C LEU A 6 -18.02 -22.20 7.71
N GLU A 7 -17.80 -23.44 8.11
CA GLU A 7 -17.61 -23.82 9.52
C GLU A 7 -16.25 -23.35 10.07
N ILE A 8 -16.19 -23.11 11.36
CA ILE A 8 -14.94 -22.74 12.07
C ILE A 8 -13.87 -23.82 11.86
N GLY A 9 -12.65 -23.38 11.55
CA GLY A 9 -11.50 -24.24 11.26
C GLY A 9 -11.49 -24.83 9.85
N LYS A 10 -12.47 -24.50 9.01
CA LYS A 10 -12.53 -24.95 7.61
C LYS A 10 -11.98 -23.86 6.69
N SER A 11 -11.40 -24.33 5.59
CA SER A 11 -10.86 -23.48 4.53
C SER A 11 -11.61 -23.70 3.22
N ALA A 12 -11.69 -22.65 2.42
CA ALA A 12 -12.30 -22.67 1.10
C ALA A 12 -11.58 -21.67 0.19
N VAL A 13 -11.88 -21.70 -1.10
CA VAL A 13 -11.39 -20.73 -2.08
C VAL A 13 -12.51 -19.76 -2.42
N ILE A 14 -12.21 -18.49 -2.45
CA ILE A 14 -13.15 -17.45 -2.88
C ILE A 14 -13.38 -17.60 -4.38
N GLU A 15 -14.64 -17.70 -4.79
CA GLU A 15 -15.07 -17.86 -6.17
C GLU A 15 -15.52 -16.53 -6.74
N THR A 16 -16.44 -15.85 -6.05
CA THR A 16 -16.92 -14.52 -6.43
C THR A 16 -17.08 -13.62 -5.21
N VAL A 17 -16.83 -12.34 -5.42
CA VAL A 17 -17.08 -11.29 -4.42
C VAL A 17 -18.22 -10.43 -4.90
N GLY A 18 -19.33 -10.52 -4.19
CA GLY A 18 -20.55 -9.76 -4.45
C GLY A 18 -20.46 -8.30 -3.99
N GLY A 19 -21.60 -7.63 -4.02
CA GLY A 19 -21.68 -6.21 -3.75
C GLY A 19 -21.35 -5.35 -4.97
N SER A 20 -21.33 -4.05 -4.78
CA SER A 20 -21.04 -3.08 -5.83
C SER A 20 -20.37 -1.83 -5.26
N GLY A 21 -19.74 -1.05 -6.14
CA GLY A 21 -19.14 0.23 -5.78
C GLY A 21 -18.03 0.12 -4.73
N GLU A 22 -18.00 1.10 -3.83
CA GLU A 22 -16.93 1.26 -2.84
C GLU A 22 -16.85 0.11 -1.82
N LEU A 23 -17.98 -0.46 -1.43
CA LEU A 23 -18.01 -1.60 -0.50
C LEU A 23 -17.33 -2.83 -1.11
N ARG A 24 -17.63 -3.15 -2.37
CA ARG A 24 -16.99 -4.26 -3.07
C ARG A 24 -15.48 -4.03 -3.23
N GLN A 25 -15.09 -2.79 -3.59
CA GLN A 25 -13.69 -2.42 -3.67
C GLN A 25 -12.99 -2.60 -2.31
N HIS A 26 -13.65 -2.23 -1.23
CA HIS A 26 -13.12 -2.43 0.12
C HIS A 26 -12.86 -3.91 0.44
N PHE A 27 -13.75 -4.82 0.07
CA PHE A 27 -13.51 -6.26 0.25
C PHE A 27 -12.28 -6.73 -0.54
N LEU A 28 -12.15 -6.30 -1.79
CA LEU A 28 -11.01 -6.64 -2.63
C LEU A 28 -9.71 -6.09 -2.05
N ASP A 29 -9.71 -4.85 -1.57
CA ASP A 29 -8.56 -4.20 -0.93
C ASP A 29 -8.15 -4.89 0.38
N MET A 30 -9.10 -5.53 1.08
CA MET A 30 -8.84 -6.35 2.26
C MET A 30 -8.32 -7.76 1.93
N GLY A 31 -8.19 -8.11 0.66
CA GLY A 31 -7.68 -9.40 0.22
C GLY A 31 -8.73 -10.45 -0.09
N MET A 32 -10.01 -10.11 -0.03
CA MET A 32 -11.10 -11.00 -0.43
C MET A 32 -11.22 -10.99 -1.95
N ILE A 33 -10.32 -11.73 -2.61
CA ILE A 33 -10.22 -11.79 -4.07
C ILE A 33 -10.51 -13.18 -4.62
N PRO A 34 -11.09 -13.31 -5.83
CA PRO A 34 -11.29 -14.61 -6.46
C PRO A 34 -9.99 -15.41 -6.56
N GLY A 35 -10.04 -16.67 -6.12
CA GLY A 35 -8.87 -17.56 -6.09
C GLY A 35 -8.08 -17.53 -4.78
N ALA A 36 -8.35 -16.61 -3.86
CA ALA A 36 -7.72 -16.60 -2.53
C ALA A 36 -8.28 -17.70 -1.63
N GLU A 37 -7.40 -18.33 -0.88
CA GLU A 37 -7.79 -19.27 0.17
C GLU A 37 -8.16 -18.50 1.44
N VAL A 38 -9.31 -18.83 2.01
CA VAL A 38 -9.82 -18.21 3.25
C VAL A 38 -10.14 -19.31 4.26
N THR A 39 -9.78 -19.06 5.53
CA THR A 39 -10.06 -19.97 6.64
C THR A 39 -10.87 -19.24 7.71
N VAL A 40 -11.93 -19.83 8.22
CA VAL A 40 -12.68 -19.28 9.37
C VAL A 40 -11.94 -19.65 10.66
N VAL A 41 -11.46 -18.63 11.37
CA VAL A 41 -10.72 -18.83 12.63
C VAL A 41 -11.67 -18.97 13.80
N LYS A 42 -12.58 -18.01 13.96
CA LYS A 42 -13.60 -18.00 15.02
C LYS A 42 -14.74 -17.04 14.71
N LEU A 43 -15.80 -17.14 15.50
CA LEU A 43 -16.87 -16.16 15.55
C LEU A 43 -16.76 -15.37 16.86
N ALA A 44 -17.14 -14.10 16.84
CA ALA A 44 -17.28 -13.32 18.05
C ALA A 44 -18.29 -13.98 19.03
N PRO A 45 -18.23 -13.69 20.34
CA PRO A 45 -19.07 -14.36 21.34
C PRO A 45 -20.58 -14.31 21.07
N MET A 46 -21.04 -13.28 20.34
CA MET A 46 -22.43 -13.14 19.91
C MET A 46 -22.72 -13.67 18.49
N GLY A 47 -21.73 -14.33 17.89
CA GLY A 47 -21.82 -14.90 16.54
C GLY A 47 -21.46 -13.95 15.39
N ASP A 48 -21.33 -12.65 15.62
CA ASP A 48 -20.98 -11.62 14.64
C ASP A 48 -20.04 -10.58 15.29
N PRO A 49 -18.92 -10.19 14.67
CA PRO A 49 -18.41 -10.60 13.37
C PRO A 49 -17.69 -11.97 13.35
N MET A 50 -17.40 -12.43 12.15
CA MET A 50 -16.56 -13.61 11.87
C MET A 50 -15.11 -13.18 11.66
N GLU A 51 -14.17 -13.91 12.26
CA GLU A 51 -12.72 -13.71 12.08
C GLU A 51 -12.19 -14.73 11.08
N LEU A 52 -11.45 -14.23 10.12
CA LEU A 52 -10.95 -14.96 8.96
C LEU A 52 -9.44 -14.83 8.84
N GLN A 53 -8.79 -15.84 8.28
CA GLN A 53 -7.41 -15.78 7.82
C GLN A 53 -7.37 -15.81 6.30
N VAL A 54 -6.64 -14.86 5.70
CA VAL A 54 -6.41 -14.76 4.25
C VAL A 54 -5.04 -14.11 4.01
N HIS A 55 -4.31 -14.53 2.97
CA HIS A 55 -2.97 -14.00 2.62
C HIS A 55 -1.97 -13.94 3.80
N GLY A 56 -2.11 -14.80 4.80
CA GLY A 56 -1.22 -14.82 5.96
C GLY A 56 -1.56 -13.86 7.08
N TYR A 57 -2.68 -13.13 7.01
CA TYR A 57 -3.15 -12.25 8.07
C TYR A 57 -4.62 -12.48 8.43
N GLU A 58 -5.00 -12.00 9.60
CA GLU A 58 -6.37 -12.09 10.10
C GLU A 58 -7.17 -10.82 9.78
N LEU A 59 -8.42 -11.00 9.44
CA LEU A 59 -9.39 -9.94 9.27
C LEU A 59 -10.75 -10.35 9.80
N THR A 60 -11.60 -9.37 10.07
CA THR A 60 -12.97 -9.59 10.51
C THR A 60 -13.97 -9.07 9.49
N LEU A 61 -15.00 -9.87 9.22
CA LEU A 61 -16.15 -9.48 8.42
C LEU A 61 -17.42 -9.67 9.22
N ARG A 62 -18.40 -8.79 9.01
CA ARG A 62 -19.75 -9.05 9.49
C ARG A 62 -20.39 -10.17 8.71
N LEU A 63 -21.26 -10.94 9.34
CA LEU A 63 -21.96 -12.06 8.68
C LEU A 63 -22.73 -11.62 7.43
N ALA A 64 -23.31 -10.41 7.44
CA ALA A 64 -23.98 -9.84 6.28
C ALA A 64 -23.03 -9.57 5.10
N GLU A 65 -21.77 -9.24 5.38
CA GLU A 65 -20.71 -9.05 4.38
C GLU A 65 -20.20 -10.40 3.87
N ALA A 66 -19.98 -11.35 4.76
CA ALA A 66 -19.58 -12.71 4.42
C ALA A 66 -20.61 -13.44 3.55
N ASP A 67 -21.88 -13.09 3.70
CA ASP A 67 -22.98 -13.65 2.89
C ASP A 67 -22.93 -13.21 1.41
N GLN A 68 -22.18 -12.16 1.09
CA GLN A 68 -21.98 -11.67 -0.27
C GLN A 68 -20.78 -12.31 -0.98
N ILE A 69 -20.02 -13.15 -0.31
CA ILE A 69 -18.83 -13.80 -0.85
C ILE A 69 -19.13 -15.27 -1.10
N GLU A 70 -19.07 -15.69 -2.36
CA GLU A 70 -19.24 -17.10 -2.74
C GLU A 70 -17.93 -17.84 -2.67
N ILE A 71 -17.98 -19.07 -2.18
CA ILE A 71 -16.82 -19.93 -1.97
C ILE A 71 -17.02 -21.30 -2.61
N ALA A 72 -15.89 -21.93 -2.98
CA ALA A 72 -15.79 -23.27 -3.50
C ALA A 72 -14.80 -24.13 -2.69
N PRO A 73 -14.87 -25.46 -2.77
CA PRO A 73 -13.87 -26.32 -2.15
C PRO A 73 -12.47 -26.03 -2.67
N ILE A 74 -11.45 -26.23 -1.82
CA ILE A 74 -10.05 -26.04 -2.21
C ILE A 74 -9.71 -26.94 -3.38
N SER A 75 -9.36 -26.34 -4.52
CA SER A 75 -8.70 -27.02 -5.63
C SER A 75 -7.21 -26.71 -5.52
N LYS A 76 -6.35 -27.75 -5.55
CA LYS A 76 -4.89 -27.56 -5.54
C LYS A 76 -4.46 -26.79 -6.79
N ARG A 77 -4.44 -25.49 -6.73
CA ARG A 77 -3.72 -24.64 -7.67
C ARG A 77 -2.37 -24.31 -7.03
N THR A 78 -1.33 -24.97 -7.49
CA THR A 78 0.05 -24.56 -7.20
C THR A 78 0.32 -23.32 -8.03
N ARG A 79 0.35 -22.14 -7.42
CA ARG A 79 0.95 -20.96 -8.04
C ARG A 79 2.47 -21.20 -8.04
N GLU A 80 3.06 -21.33 -9.21
CA GLU A 80 4.51 -21.27 -9.37
C GLU A 80 4.90 -19.79 -9.30
N HIS A 81 5.41 -19.36 -8.17
CA HIS A 81 6.00 -18.04 -8.04
C HIS A 81 7.35 -18.01 -8.77
N LYS A 82 7.42 -17.30 -9.89
CA LYS A 82 8.71 -16.90 -10.45
C LYS A 82 9.32 -15.84 -9.55
N GLY A 83 10.65 -15.87 -9.41
CA GLY A 83 11.37 -14.90 -8.58
C GLY A 83 11.04 -13.44 -8.96
N LEU A 84 11.06 -12.55 -7.99
CA LEU A 84 10.79 -11.14 -8.16
C LEU A 84 12.07 -10.41 -8.58
N ASP A 85 11.97 -9.56 -9.61
CA ASP A 85 13.09 -8.75 -10.07
C ASP A 85 13.44 -7.64 -9.06
N ARG A 86 14.72 -7.53 -8.75
CA ARG A 86 15.24 -6.42 -7.94
C ARG A 86 15.34 -5.17 -8.79
N VAL A 87 14.95 -4.02 -8.25
CA VAL A 87 15.10 -2.71 -8.91
C VAL A 87 16.37 -1.99 -8.49
N THR A 88 17.03 -2.47 -7.46
CA THR A 88 18.34 -2.00 -7.01
C THR A 88 19.11 -3.13 -6.32
N ASP A 89 20.43 -3.13 -6.45
CA ASP A 89 21.35 -3.98 -5.67
C ASP A 89 21.94 -3.24 -4.48
N ALA A 90 21.38 -2.07 -4.14
CA ALA A 90 21.85 -1.30 -3.01
C ALA A 90 21.65 -2.08 -1.71
N GLU A 91 22.71 -2.29 -0.97
CA GLU A 91 22.62 -2.64 0.43
C GLU A 91 22.08 -1.44 1.20
N HIS A 92 21.48 -1.70 2.35
CA HIS A 92 20.96 -0.65 3.22
C HIS A 92 21.99 0.48 3.36
N PRO A 93 21.72 1.71 2.90
CA PRO A 93 22.72 2.75 2.87
C PRO A 93 22.99 3.26 4.26
N GLY A 94 24.26 3.38 4.59
CA GLY A 94 24.68 4.23 5.68
C GLY A 94 24.47 5.67 5.29
N LEU A 95 23.26 6.23 5.52
CA LEU A 95 22.96 7.66 5.45
C LEU A 95 23.15 8.39 4.10
N GLY A 96 23.27 7.68 3.01
CA GLY A 96 23.36 8.30 1.70
C GLY A 96 24.63 9.09 1.40
N GLU A 97 25.63 9.09 2.27
CA GLU A 97 26.91 9.76 1.99
C GLU A 97 27.65 9.12 0.81
N ASP A 98 27.49 7.82 0.64
CA ASP A 98 27.92 7.08 -0.55
C ASP A 98 26.74 6.60 -1.37
N GLY A 99 25.66 7.36 -1.31
CA GLY A 99 24.30 7.11 -1.76
C GLY A 99 24.14 6.20 -2.96
N LYS A 100 23.82 4.96 -2.69
CA LYS A 100 23.39 4.01 -3.72
C LYS A 100 22.00 4.35 -4.29
N TYR A 101 21.28 5.29 -3.65
CA TYR A 101 19.93 5.71 -4.07
C TYR A 101 19.92 6.91 -4.99
N HIS A 102 20.97 7.73 -5.02
CA HIS A 102 21.12 8.78 -6.02
C HIS A 102 22.55 8.85 -6.53
N SER A 103 22.72 9.29 -7.76
CA SER A 103 24.03 9.56 -8.33
C SER A 103 24.37 11.03 -8.14
N LYS A 104 25.64 11.34 -7.84
CA LYS A 104 26.11 12.74 -7.72
C LYS A 104 25.85 13.59 -8.97
N LYS A 105 25.61 12.96 -10.13
CA LYS A 105 25.26 13.66 -11.39
C LYS A 105 23.81 14.16 -11.40
N ASP A 106 22.95 13.51 -10.62
CA ASP A 106 21.51 13.78 -10.56
C ASP A 106 21.13 14.53 -9.27
N GLU A 107 22.13 14.90 -8.44
CA GLU A 107 21.90 15.68 -7.23
C GLU A 107 21.31 17.03 -7.57
N ASN A 108 20.05 17.23 -7.21
CA ASN A 108 19.37 18.50 -7.31
C ASN A 108 18.61 18.78 -6.00
N PRO A 109 19.36 19.09 -4.93
CA PRO A 109 18.76 19.30 -3.62
C PRO A 109 17.83 20.51 -3.66
N LEU A 110 16.76 20.44 -2.90
CA LEU A 110 15.90 21.60 -2.65
C LEU A 110 16.73 22.76 -2.07
N PRO A 111 16.36 24.01 -2.38
CA PRO A 111 17.05 25.18 -1.86
C PRO A 111 17.15 25.15 -0.32
N GLU A 112 18.26 25.65 0.22
CA GLU A 112 18.42 25.80 1.67
C GLU A 112 17.28 26.65 2.25
N GLY A 113 16.78 26.28 3.43
CA GLY A 113 15.65 26.92 4.08
C GLY A 113 14.28 26.49 3.55
N THR A 114 14.21 25.57 2.59
CA THR A 114 12.94 24.98 2.16
C THR A 114 12.38 24.10 3.28
N THR A 115 11.12 24.36 3.67
CA THR A 115 10.43 23.48 4.63
C THR A 115 10.19 22.12 4.03
N LEU A 116 10.72 21.09 4.67
CA LEU A 116 10.50 19.70 4.29
C LEU A 116 9.20 19.19 4.93
N THR A 117 8.19 18.97 4.10
CA THR A 117 6.89 18.48 4.53
C THR A 117 6.81 16.96 4.37
N PHE A 118 6.30 16.29 5.40
CA PHE A 118 6.16 14.83 5.43
C PHE A 118 4.72 14.44 5.72
N ALA A 119 4.24 13.45 4.99
CA ALA A 119 3.03 12.72 5.36
C ALA A 119 3.43 11.43 6.11
N LEU A 120 2.89 11.25 7.31
CA LEU A 120 3.02 10.02 8.07
C LEU A 120 1.82 9.14 7.77
N ALA A 121 2.03 8.04 7.04
CA ALA A 121 0.98 7.17 6.54
C ALA A 121 1.20 5.72 6.98
N GLY A 122 0.14 5.03 7.31
CA GLY A 122 0.17 3.62 7.70
C GLY A 122 -1.21 3.10 8.07
N ASN A 123 -1.28 1.78 8.27
CA ASN A 123 -2.51 1.12 8.70
C ASN A 123 -2.88 1.51 10.14
N GLN A 124 -4.11 1.24 10.49
CA GLN A 124 -4.52 1.34 11.91
C GLN A 124 -3.67 0.38 12.75
N ASN A 125 -3.31 0.83 13.95
CA ASN A 125 -2.52 0.05 14.93
C ASN A 125 -1.09 -0.34 14.51
N CYS A 126 -0.55 0.24 13.45
CA CYS A 126 0.85 0.00 13.04
C CYS A 126 1.91 0.73 13.91
N GLY A 127 1.49 1.47 14.93
CA GLY A 127 2.37 2.27 15.79
C GLY A 127 2.59 3.71 15.33
N LYS A 128 1.75 4.21 14.43
CA LYS A 128 1.87 5.54 13.81
C LYS A 128 1.87 6.68 14.83
N THR A 129 0.93 6.69 15.76
CA THR A 129 0.86 7.71 16.83
C THR A 129 2.10 7.69 17.72
N THR A 130 2.60 6.50 18.06
CA THR A 130 3.83 6.35 18.85
C THR A 130 5.02 6.94 18.11
N LEU A 131 5.17 6.63 16.82
CA LEU A 131 6.23 7.19 16.00
C LEU A 131 6.10 8.70 15.85
N PHE A 132 4.90 9.22 15.61
CA PHE A 132 4.68 10.66 15.53
C PHE A 132 5.13 11.39 16.79
N ASN A 133 4.83 10.84 17.97
CA ASN A 133 5.27 11.39 19.25
C ASN A 133 6.80 11.30 19.43
N GLN A 134 7.44 10.24 18.95
CA GLN A 134 8.91 10.13 18.97
C GLN A 134 9.56 11.16 18.04
N LEU A 135 8.98 11.40 16.86
CA LEU A 135 9.49 12.37 15.90
C LEU A 135 9.36 13.81 16.38
N THR A 136 8.21 14.19 16.94
CA THR A 136 7.83 15.59 17.20
C THR A 136 7.92 16.01 18.66
N GLY A 137 7.79 15.08 19.59
CA GLY A 137 7.77 15.39 21.03
C GLY A 137 6.60 16.29 21.40
N SER A 138 6.88 17.41 22.07
CA SER A 138 5.87 18.39 22.53
C SER A 138 5.48 19.42 21.45
N ASN A 139 6.15 19.43 20.31
CA ASN A 139 5.94 20.42 19.24
C ASN A 139 4.82 19.98 18.30
N GLN A 140 3.61 19.87 18.80
CA GLN A 140 2.45 19.39 18.06
C GLN A 140 1.34 20.44 18.03
N HIS A 141 0.68 20.56 16.88
CA HIS A 141 -0.58 21.27 16.72
C HIS A 141 -1.68 20.28 16.41
N VAL A 142 -2.82 20.42 17.07
CA VAL A 142 -3.99 19.56 16.89
C VAL A 142 -5.14 20.40 16.36
N GLY A 143 -5.80 19.89 15.34
CA GLY A 143 -6.97 20.51 14.72
C GLY A 143 -7.74 19.46 13.93
N ASN A 144 -8.53 19.89 12.97
CA ASN A 144 -9.22 19.00 12.04
C ASN A 144 -8.74 19.27 10.61
N PHE A 145 -8.83 18.24 9.76
CA PHE A 145 -8.67 18.46 8.32
C PHE A 145 -9.78 19.37 7.79
N PRO A 146 -9.49 20.22 6.80
CA PRO A 146 -10.48 21.18 6.29
C PRO A 146 -11.78 20.50 5.83
N GLY A 147 -12.91 21.00 6.34
CA GLY A 147 -14.25 20.58 5.93
C GLY A 147 -14.75 19.24 6.45
N VAL A 148 -14.01 18.59 7.34
CA VAL A 148 -14.35 17.27 7.91
C VAL A 148 -14.07 17.22 9.40
N THR A 149 -14.63 16.23 10.10
CA THR A 149 -14.43 16.00 11.54
C THR A 149 -13.28 15.04 11.84
N VAL A 150 -12.35 14.88 10.91
CA VAL A 150 -11.18 14.01 11.06
C VAL A 150 -10.04 14.80 11.68
N ASP A 151 -9.45 14.26 12.73
CA ASP A 151 -8.36 14.89 13.46
C ASP A 151 -7.11 15.05 12.59
N ARG A 152 -6.50 16.24 12.67
CA ARG A 152 -5.21 16.55 12.06
C ARG A 152 -4.19 16.88 13.14
N LYS A 153 -3.03 16.25 13.07
CA LYS A 153 -1.89 16.55 13.92
C LYS A 153 -0.69 16.88 13.06
N ASP A 154 -0.09 18.02 13.34
CA ASP A 154 1.12 18.49 12.67
C ASP A 154 2.21 18.75 13.72
N GLY A 155 3.47 18.58 13.33
CA GLY A 155 4.59 18.90 14.21
C GLY A 155 5.92 18.92 13.48
N SER A 156 6.90 19.63 14.03
CA SER A 156 8.27 19.62 13.54
C SER A 156 9.06 18.46 14.11
N ILE A 157 9.95 17.87 13.33
CA ILE A 157 10.87 16.83 13.80
C ILE A 157 11.87 17.45 14.75
N LYS A 158 12.09 16.80 15.90
CA LYS A 158 13.11 17.22 16.88
C LYS A 158 14.49 17.35 16.24
N GLY A 159 15.14 18.49 16.44
CA GLY A 159 16.45 18.77 15.86
C GLY A 159 16.42 19.22 14.38
N TYR A 160 15.26 19.28 13.76
CA TYR A 160 15.06 19.70 12.36
C TYR A 160 13.93 20.75 12.29
N PRO A 161 14.22 22.02 12.60
CA PRO A 161 13.18 23.06 12.71
C PRO A 161 12.48 23.36 11.38
N ASP A 162 13.14 23.15 10.24
CA ASP A 162 12.60 23.37 8.91
C ASP A 162 11.83 22.13 8.37
N THR A 163 11.20 21.38 9.26
CA THR A 163 10.38 20.21 8.92
C THR A 163 8.97 20.35 9.45
N LEU A 164 8.03 19.75 8.75
CA LEU A 164 6.64 19.62 9.17
C LEU A 164 6.12 18.22 8.84
N VAL A 165 5.76 17.46 9.85
CA VAL A 165 5.14 16.14 9.71
C VAL A 165 3.66 16.25 9.99
N THR A 166 2.84 15.76 9.07
CA THR A 166 1.39 15.62 9.26
C THR A 166 1.06 14.14 9.50
N ASP A 167 0.43 13.86 10.64
CA ASP A 167 -0.07 12.53 10.96
C ASP A 167 -1.39 12.29 10.23
N LEU A 168 -1.37 11.41 9.22
CA LEU A 168 -2.59 11.04 8.49
C LEU A 168 -3.40 10.00 9.27
N PRO A 169 -4.73 9.94 9.07
CA PRO A 169 -5.54 8.86 9.61
C PRO A 169 -5.00 7.48 9.23
N GLY A 170 -5.18 6.50 10.11
CA GLY A 170 -4.85 5.11 9.80
C GLY A 170 -5.79 4.56 8.73
N ILE A 171 -5.23 4.11 7.62
CA ILE A 171 -5.98 3.59 6.46
C ILE A 171 -5.36 2.30 5.95
N TYR A 172 -6.14 1.49 5.25
CA TYR A 172 -5.67 0.24 4.64
C TYR A 172 -5.44 0.35 3.13
N SER A 173 -6.09 1.30 2.49
CA SER A 173 -5.97 1.55 1.05
C SER A 173 -6.21 3.02 0.71
N MET A 174 -5.95 3.38 -0.54
CA MET A 174 -6.22 4.71 -1.10
C MET A 174 -7.55 4.77 -1.86
N SER A 175 -8.43 3.81 -1.64
CA SER A 175 -9.79 3.80 -2.19
C SER A 175 -10.71 4.71 -1.38
N PRO A 176 -11.67 5.39 -1.99
CA PRO A 176 -12.50 6.38 -1.31
C PRO A 176 -13.68 5.74 -0.53
N TYR A 177 -13.38 4.79 0.36
CA TYR A 177 -14.39 4.05 1.11
C TYR A 177 -14.85 4.78 2.38
N SER A 178 -13.90 5.35 3.12
CA SER A 178 -14.18 6.11 4.35
C SER A 178 -13.72 7.56 4.24
N SER A 179 -14.17 8.42 5.18
CA SER A 179 -13.70 9.80 5.27
C SER A 179 -12.20 9.91 5.52
N GLU A 180 -11.65 8.99 6.30
CA GLU A 180 -10.23 8.90 6.64
C GLU A 180 -9.39 8.58 5.40
N GLU A 181 -9.83 7.66 4.56
CA GLU A 181 -9.16 7.30 3.31
C GLU A 181 -9.21 8.44 2.30
N ILE A 182 -10.36 9.10 2.18
CA ILE A 182 -10.52 10.28 1.30
C ILE A 182 -9.61 11.43 1.76
N VAL A 183 -9.57 11.71 3.07
CA VAL A 183 -8.71 12.76 3.65
C VAL A 183 -7.23 12.48 3.39
N SER A 184 -6.78 11.27 3.67
CA SER A 184 -5.38 10.87 3.48
C SER A 184 -4.96 10.94 2.02
N ARG A 185 -5.80 10.43 1.13
CA ARG A 185 -5.60 10.47 -0.31
C ARG A 185 -5.52 11.92 -0.83
N ASN A 186 -6.47 12.77 -0.44
CA ASN A 186 -6.50 14.17 -0.86
C ASN A 186 -5.30 14.94 -0.35
N PHE A 187 -4.87 14.68 0.89
CA PHE A 187 -3.66 15.29 1.44
C PHE A 187 -2.43 14.98 0.56
N ILE A 188 -2.21 13.71 0.25
CA ILE A 188 -1.05 13.30 -0.55
C ILE A 188 -1.13 13.84 -1.98
N LEU A 189 -2.30 13.78 -2.62
CA LEU A 189 -2.49 14.20 -4.01
C LEU A 189 -2.41 15.72 -4.20
N TYR A 190 -2.94 16.51 -3.26
CA TYR A 190 -3.15 17.94 -3.47
C TYR A 190 -2.22 18.82 -2.63
N GLU A 191 -1.91 18.45 -1.39
CA GLU A 191 -0.93 19.17 -0.58
C GLU A 191 0.52 18.79 -0.95
N LYS A 192 0.72 17.66 -1.62
CA LYS A 192 2.00 17.22 -2.20
C LYS A 192 3.16 17.31 -1.21
N PRO A 193 3.17 16.48 -0.15
CA PRO A 193 4.27 16.47 0.78
C PRO A 193 5.59 16.19 0.05
N ARG A 194 6.69 16.70 0.58
CA ARG A 194 8.04 16.49 0.01
C ARG A 194 8.51 15.06 0.14
N ALA A 195 8.03 14.35 1.15
CA ALA A 195 8.22 12.91 1.29
C ALA A 195 7.11 12.26 2.11
N ILE A 196 7.02 10.95 2.00
CA ILE A 196 6.12 10.10 2.78
C ILE A 196 6.98 9.25 3.72
N ILE A 197 6.60 9.21 5.00
CA ILE A 197 7.08 8.21 5.95
C ILE A 197 5.97 7.17 6.08
N ASN A 198 6.16 6.02 5.45
CA ASN A 198 5.20 4.93 5.51
C ASN A 198 5.56 3.96 6.63
N ILE A 199 4.69 3.85 7.63
CA ILE A 199 4.88 2.93 8.74
C ILE A 199 4.22 1.60 8.37
N VAL A 200 5.01 0.53 8.47
CA VAL A 200 4.61 -0.84 8.21
C VAL A 200 4.78 -1.65 9.50
N ASP A 201 3.73 -2.30 9.93
CA ASP A 201 3.79 -3.28 11.02
C ASP A 201 4.45 -4.56 10.52
N ALA A 202 5.66 -4.84 11.01
CA ALA A 202 6.45 -5.99 10.61
C ALA A 202 5.84 -7.33 11.05
N THR A 203 4.97 -7.32 12.05
CA THR A 203 4.24 -8.52 12.52
C THR A 203 3.04 -8.87 11.65
N ASN A 204 2.58 -7.92 10.83
CA ASN A 204 1.42 -8.06 9.93
C ASN A 204 1.71 -7.46 8.55
N ILE A 205 2.82 -7.88 7.97
CA ILE A 205 3.46 -7.18 6.85
C ILE A 205 2.64 -7.25 5.56
N GLU A 206 2.02 -8.38 5.25
CA GLU A 206 1.23 -8.56 4.02
C GLU A 206 0.07 -7.57 3.96
N ARG A 207 -0.61 -7.37 5.08
CA ARG A 207 -1.72 -6.42 5.16
C ARG A 207 -1.25 -4.98 4.99
N ASN A 208 -0.10 -4.64 5.56
CA ASN A 208 0.46 -3.30 5.51
C ASN A 208 1.03 -2.93 4.14
N LEU A 209 1.64 -3.90 3.43
CA LEU A 209 2.24 -3.65 2.13
C LEU A 209 1.24 -3.27 1.04
N TYR A 210 -0.04 -3.57 1.21
CA TYR A 210 -1.07 -3.15 0.24
C TYR A 210 -1.16 -1.61 0.13
N LEU A 211 -1.16 -0.92 1.25
CA LEU A 211 -1.07 0.54 1.26
C LEU A 211 0.29 1.02 0.73
N THR A 212 1.37 0.38 1.13
CA THR A 212 2.73 0.72 0.67
C THR A 212 2.82 0.76 -0.85
N MET A 213 2.28 -0.23 -1.53
CA MET A 213 2.27 -0.28 -3.00
C MET A 213 1.53 0.92 -3.61
N GLN A 214 0.39 1.28 -3.08
CA GLN A 214 -0.37 2.44 -3.57
C GLN A 214 0.35 3.75 -3.30
N LEU A 215 1.06 3.87 -2.18
CA LEU A 215 1.92 5.03 -1.90
C LEU A 215 3.11 5.12 -2.86
N LEU A 216 3.71 3.99 -3.23
CA LEU A 216 4.78 3.93 -4.25
C LEU A 216 4.30 4.42 -5.62
N GLU A 217 3.06 4.12 -5.98
CA GLU A 217 2.42 4.58 -7.22
C GLU A 217 2.24 6.12 -7.28
N MET A 218 2.25 6.80 -6.11
CA MET A 218 2.17 8.26 -6.02
C MET A 218 3.42 8.98 -6.54
N ASN A 219 4.53 8.26 -6.70
CA ASN A 219 5.80 8.81 -7.15
C ASN A 219 6.30 10.02 -6.34
N ILE A 220 6.11 9.95 -5.04
CA ILE A 220 6.63 10.92 -4.06
C ILE A 220 7.80 10.26 -3.34
N PRO A 221 8.89 11.00 -3.01
CA PRO A 221 9.95 10.48 -2.17
C PRO A 221 9.40 9.79 -0.93
N MET A 222 9.86 8.60 -0.61
CA MET A 222 9.31 7.80 0.47
C MET A 222 10.36 6.98 1.17
N VAL A 223 10.18 6.80 2.47
CA VAL A 223 10.87 5.80 3.28
C VAL A 223 9.84 4.89 3.95
N VAL A 224 10.20 3.62 4.13
CA VAL A 224 9.40 2.66 4.88
C VAL A 224 10.00 2.51 6.27
N ALA A 225 9.21 2.82 7.29
CA ALA A 225 9.53 2.54 8.69
C ALA A 225 8.96 1.17 9.04
N LEU A 226 9.82 0.16 9.04
CA LEU A 226 9.45 -1.22 9.37
C LEU A 226 9.42 -1.36 10.89
N ASN A 227 8.23 -1.15 11.48
CA ASN A 227 8.02 -1.05 12.92
C ASN A 227 7.76 -2.42 13.57
N MET A 228 7.88 -2.47 14.88
CA MET A 228 7.69 -3.69 15.70
C MET A 228 8.72 -4.79 15.40
N MET A 229 9.91 -4.41 14.94
CA MET A 229 10.98 -5.35 14.65
C MET A 229 11.49 -6.09 15.89
N ASP A 230 11.36 -5.48 17.05
CA ASP A 230 11.63 -6.14 18.35
C ASP A 230 10.67 -7.30 18.63
N GLU A 231 9.41 -7.19 18.22
CA GLU A 231 8.44 -8.28 18.33
C GLU A 231 8.74 -9.41 17.35
N VAL A 232 9.08 -9.08 16.10
CA VAL A 232 9.49 -10.07 15.10
C VAL A 232 10.69 -10.88 15.60
N THR A 233 11.73 -10.19 16.08
CA THR A 233 12.94 -10.83 16.60
C THR A 233 12.67 -11.62 17.89
N GLY A 234 11.84 -11.04 18.78
CA GLY A 234 11.43 -11.72 20.02
C GLY A 234 10.67 -13.01 19.79
N ASN A 235 9.94 -13.12 18.69
CA ASN A 235 9.23 -14.30 18.25
C ASN A 235 10.06 -15.22 17.32
N HIS A 236 11.39 -15.03 17.27
CA HIS A 236 12.32 -15.82 16.43
C HIS A 236 12.06 -15.72 14.91
N GLY A 237 11.35 -14.67 14.47
CA GLY A 237 11.24 -14.32 13.06
C GLY A 237 12.39 -13.43 12.61
N SER A 238 12.52 -13.24 11.30
CA SER A 238 13.44 -12.26 10.72
C SER A 238 12.91 -11.72 9.39
N ILE A 239 13.36 -10.53 9.02
CA ILE A 239 13.05 -9.92 7.74
C ILE A 239 14.38 -9.49 7.11
N ASP A 240 14.59 -9.90 5.86
CA ASP A 240 15.72 -9.42 5.05
C ASP A 240 15.40 -8.00 4.55
N VAL A 241 15.85 -7.02 5.32
CA VAL A 241 15.61 -5.58 5.05
C VAL A 241 16.24 -5.16 3.72
N ASN A 242 17.46 -5.62 3.42
CA ASN A 242 18.15 -5.28 2.19
C ASN A 242 17.42 -5.82 0.95
N ALA A 243 16.94 -7.05 1.01
CA ALA A 243 16.14 -7.62 -0.06
C ALA A 243 14.80 -6.88 -0.22
N MET A 244 14.15 -6.51 0.87
CA MET A 244 12.91 -5.73 0.82
C MET A 244 13.12 -4.35 0.17
N GLU A 245 14.19 -3.64 0.50
CA GLU A 245 14.58 -2.40 -0.19
C GLU A 245 14.77 -2.62 -1.69
N ALA A 246 15.47 -3.69 -2.07
CA ALA A 246 15.72 -4.02 -3.46
C ALA A 246 14.44 -4.30 -4.26
N PHE A 247 13.42 -4.88 -3.62
CA PHE A 247 12.13 -5.14 -4.26
C PHE A 247 11.21 -3.93 -4.27
N LEU A 248 11.16 -3.15 -3.19
CA LEU A 248 10.29 -1.98 -3.10
C LEU A 248 10.88 -0.73 -3.79
N GLY A 249 12.19 -0.62 -3.87
CA GLY A 249 12.87 0.51 -4.49
C GLY A 249 12.84 1.81 -3.67
N VAL A 250 12.72 1.70 -2.35
CA VAL A 250 12.79 2.79 -1.38
C VAL A 250 13.55 2.33 -0.14
N PRO A 251 14.14 3.24 0.66
CA PRO A 251 14.75 2.87 1.93
C PRO A 251 13.77 2.19 2.87
N VAL A 252 14.17 1.08 3.46
CA VAL A 252 13.42 0.35 4.48
C VAL A 252 14.24 0.35 5.77
N ILE A 253 13.75 1.00 6.79
CA ILE A 253 14.46 1.19 8.06
C ILE A 253 13.75 0.39 9.16
N PRO A 254 14.42 -0.62 9.74
CA PRO A 254 13.86 -1.36 10.85
C PRO A 254 13.84 -0.49 12.11
N ILE A 255 12.69 -0.41 12.76
CA ILE A 255 12.50 0.38 13.98
C ILE A 255 11.68 -0.37 15.03
N SER A 256 11.78 0.11 16.26
CA SER A 256 10.79 -0.08 17.33
C SER A 256 10.41 1.30 17.87
N ALA A 257 9.26 1.82 17.44
CA ALA A 257 8.78 3.12 17.88
C ALA A 257 8.53 3.13 19.40
N ALA A 258 8.04 2.03 19.96
CA ALA A 258 7.78 1.89 21.40
C ALA A 258 9.07 2.00 22.23
N LYS A 259 10.19 1.47 21.73
CA LYS A 259 11.49 1.51 22.38
C LYS A 259 12.39 2.66 21.93
N ASN A 260 11.92 3.46 20.96
CA ASN A 260 12.69 4.52 20.31
C ASN A 260 14.00 3.99 19.69
N GLU A 261 13.97 2.80 19.10
CA GLU A 261 15.10 2.18 18.40
C GLU A 261 14.97 2.40 16.90
N GLY A 262 16.06 2.76 16.22
CA GLY A 262 16.14 2.99 14.79
C GLY A 262 15.48 4.30 14.30
N VAL A 263 14.87 5.08 15.17
CA VAL A 263 14.14 6.30 14.82
C VAL A 263 15.07 7.39 14.31
N ASP A 264 16.26 7.54 14.88
CA ASP A 264 17.26 8.51 14.40
C ASP A 264 17.74 8.19 12.97
N GLU A 265 17.93 6.92 12.66
CA GLU A 265 18.28 6.48 11.31
C GLU A 265 17.12 6.72 10.34
N LEU A 266 15.90 6.44 10.74
CA LEU A 266 14.70 6.75 9.96
C LEU A 266 14.61 8.24 9.62
N ILE A 267 14.82 9.12 10.59
CA ILE A 267 14.78 10.58 10.39
C ILE A 267 15.82 11.00 9.34
N ARG A 268 17.05 10.52 9.47
CA ARG A 268 18.13 10.86 8.55
C ARG A 268 17.82 10.44 7.11
N HIS A 269 17.30 9.24 6.91
CA HIS A 269 16.85 8.78 5.58
C HIS A 269 15.66 9.58 5.05
N ALA A 270 14.66 9.86 5.89
CA ALA A 270 13.51 10.65 5.50
C ALA A 270 13.90 12.07 5.06
N VAL A 271 14.73 12.74 5.84
CA VAL A 271 15.25 14.08 5.51
C VAL A 271 16.07 14.04 4.23
N HIS A 272 16.90 13.02 4.03
CA HIS A 272 17.70 12.86 2.82
C HIS A 272 16.84 12.70 1.56
N VAL A 273 15.91 11.76 1.53
CA VAL A 273 15.04 11.56 0.36
C VAL A 273 14.16 12.78 0.07
N ALA A 274 13.72 13.50 1.10
CA ALA A 274 12.97 14.73 0.93
C ALA A 274 13.84 15.86 0.36
N LYS A 275 15.04 16.06 0.89
CA LYS A 275 15.96 17.10 0.45
C LYS A 275 16.39 16.93 -1.01
N TYR A 276 16.74 15.71 -1.39
CA TYR A 276 17.21 15.40 -2.75
C TYR A 276 16.08 14.97 -3.70
N GLN A 277 14.83 14.92 -3.24
CA GLN A 277 13.65 14.50 -4.00
C GLN A 277 13.86 13.14 -4.69
N GLU A 278 14.39 12.18 -3.94
CA GLU A 278 14.62 10.81 -4.40
C GLU A 278 13.31 10.06 -4.49
N ARG A 279 12.87 9.77 -5.70
CA ARG A 279 11.61 9.10 -5.97
C ARG A 279 11.75 7.59 -5.91
N PRO A 280 10.65 6.84 -5.63
CA PRO A 280 10.67 5.40 -5.66
C PRO A 280 11.15 4.85 -7.00
N LEU A 281 12.02 3.84 -6.96
CA LEU A 281 12.53 3.18 -8.16
C LEU A 281 11.51 2.20 -8.77
N ARG A 282 10.54 1.74 -7.97
CA ARG A 282 9.46 0.85 -8.41
C ARG A 282 8.11 1.56 -8.29
N GLN A 283 7.39 1.57 -9.40
CA GLN A 283 6.00 2.05 -9.47
C GLN A 283 5.08 1.03 -10.15
N ASP A 284 5.68 0.04 -10.83
CA ASP A 284 4.98 -1.05 -11.51
C ASP A 284 5.09 -2.33 -10.72
N PHE A 285 3.95 -2.94 -10.49
CA PHE A 285 3.82 -4.19 -9.74
C PHE A 285 3.27 -5.34 -10.59
N CYS A 286 2.94 -5.06 -11.84
CA CYS A 286 2.45 -6.04 -12.80
C CYS A 286 3.59 -6.88 -13.37
N ASP A 287 3.40 -8.21 -13.41
CA ASP A 287 4.32 -9.12 -14.06
C ASP A 287 3.96 -9.25 -15.55
N LYS A 288 4.95 -9.04 -16.42
CA LYS A 288 4.81 -9.17 -17.87
C LYS A 288 4.46 -10.59 -18.32
N ASN A 289 4.76 -11.57 -17.49
CA ASN A 289 4.56 -12.99 -17.79
C ASN A 289 3.31 -13.56 -17.12
N ASP A 290 2.71 -12.84 -16.19
CA ASP A 290 1.51 -13.30 -15.51
C ASP A 290 0.31 -13.20 -16.43
N HIS A 291 -0.41 -14.33 -16.62
CA HIS A 291 -1.58 -14.43 -17.51
C HIS A 291 -1.32 -13.78 -18.89
N ASP A 292 -0.19 -14.18 -19.51
CA ASP A 292 0.26 -13.66 -20.81
C ASP A 292 0.42 -12.13 -20.85
N GLY A 293 0.62 -11.48 -19.69
CA GLY A 293 0.82 -10.05 -19.57
C GLY A 293 -0.45 -9.21 -19.75
N SER A 294 -1.62 -9.78 -19.61
CA SER A 294 -2.90 -9.10 -19.85
C SER A 294 -3.10 -7.86 -18.97
N VAL A 295 -2.83 -7.97 -17.66
CA VAL A 295 -2.90 -6.82 -16.73
C VAL A 295 -1.81 -5.80 -17.04
N HIS A 296 -0.60 -6.25 -17.32
CA HIS A 296 0.51 -5.38 -17.70
C HIS A 296 0.17 -4.53 -18.94
N ARG A 297 -0.30 -5.17 -20.03
CA ARG A 297 -0.70 -4.45 -21.25
C ARG A 297 -1.83 -3.46 -20.99
N CYS A 298 -2.83 -3.85 -20.17
CA CYS A 298 -3.94 -2.98 -19.80
C CYS A 298 -3.46 -1.72 -19.08
N ILE A 299 -2.64 -1.86 -18.02
CA ILE A 299 -2.13 -0.73 -17.23
C ILE A 299 -1.33 0.23 -18.11
N HIS A 300 -0.45 -0.31 -18.97
CA HIS A 300 0.37 0.52 -19.85
C HIS A 300 -0.45 1.20 -20.95
N ALA A 301 -1.42 0.50 -21.55
CA ALA A 301 -2.31 1.09 -22.56
C ALA A 301 -3.17 2.21 -21.97
N VAL A 302 -3.75 2.00 -20.78
CA VAL A 302 -4.49 3.04 -20.07
C VAL A 302 -3.57 4.20 -19.69
N GLY A 303 -2.35 3.92 -19.21
CA GLY A 303 -1.35 4.94 -18.94
C GLY A 303 -1.08 5.86 -20.14
N HIS A 304 -0.87 5.30 -21.31
CA HIS A 304 -0.69 6.07 -22.55
C HIS A 304 -1.94 6.89 -22.92
N LEU A 305 -3.12 6.31 -22.74
CA LEU A 305 -4.38 6.99 -23.05
C LEU A 305 -4.60 8.23 -22.18
N ILE A 306 -4.25 8.18 -20.89
CA ILE A 306 -4.56 9.23 -19.93
C ILE A 306 -3.37 10.14 -19.59
N GLU A 307 -2.20 9.95 -20.21
CA GLU A 307 -0.96 10.63 -19.81
C GLU A 307 -1.12 12.16 -19.79
N ASP A 308 -1.61 12.76 -20.86
CA ASP A 308 -1.82 14.21 -20.96
C ASP A 308 -2.86 14.73 -19.96
N HIS A 309 -3.91 13.94 -19.73
CA HIS A 309 -4.95 14.26 -18.75
C HIS A 309 -4.43 14.20 -17.32
N ALA A 310 -3.64 13.18 -17.00
CA ALA A 310 -3.01 13.03 -15.69
C ALA A 310 -2.01 14.16 -15.41
N GLU A 311 -1.21 14.56 -16.41
CA GLU A 311 -0.29 15.69 -16.30
C GLU A 311 -1.06 17.00 -16.05
N THR A 312 -2.09 17.28 -16.83
CA THR A 312 -2.95 18.46 -16.66
C THR A 312 -3.63 18.51 -15.29
N ALA A 313 -4.13 17.37 -14.81
CA ALA A 313 -4.75 17.23 -13.50
C ALA A 313 -3.71 17.14 -12.36
N LYS A 314 -2.41 17.10 -12.68
CA LYS A 314 -1.30 16.91 -11.72
C LYS A 314 -1.43 15.65 -10.87
N LEU A 315 -1.94 14.58 -11.49
CA LEU A 315 -2.06 13.25 -10.88
C LEU A 315 -0.84 12.39 -11.23
N PRO A 316 -0.35 11.58 -10.29
CA PRO A 316 0.66 10.57 -10.58
C PRO A 316 0.12 9.57 -11.60
N LEU A 317 0.83 9.38 -12.71
CA LEU A 317 0.33 8.62 -13.86
C LEU A 317 -0.05 7.18 -13.50
N ARG A 318 0.83 6.47 -12.80
CA ARG A 318 0.60 5.06 -12.48
C ARG A 318 -0.57 4.86 -11.51
N PHE A 319 -0.66 5.72 -10.51
CA PHE A 319 -1.80 5.76 -9.60
C PHE A 319 -3.11 6.05 -10.35
N ALA A 320 -3.11 7.07 -11.20
CA ALA A 320 -4.27 7.45 -12.00
C ALA A 320 -4.71 6.32 -12.95
N ALA A 321 -3.77 5.63 -13.60
CA ALA A 321 -4.07 4.52 -14.49
C ALA A 321 -4.75 3.35 -13.75
N ASN A 322 -4.19 2.92 -12.62
CA ASN A 322 -4.76 1.84 -11.81
C ASN A 322 -6.15 2.22 -11.28
N LYS A 323 -6.32 3.44 -10.79
CA LYS A 323 -7.62 3.92 -10.31
C LYS A 323 -8.65 4.08 -11.41
N ALA A 324 -8.26 4.51 -12.60
CA ALA A 324 -9.14 4.57 -13.77
C ALA A 324 -9.62 3.17 -14.19
N ILE A 325 -8.74 2.16 -14.18
CA ILE A 325 -9.11 0.77 -14.44
C ILE A 325 -10.10 0.26 -13.39
N GLU A 326 -9.86 0.53 -12.11
CA GLU A 326 -10.74 0.15 -11.00
C GLU A 326 -12.10 0.87 -11.03
N GLY A 327 -12.25 1.92 -11.84
CA GLY A 327 -13.49 2.70 -11.93
C GLY A 327 -13.65 3.72 -10.81
N ASP A 328 -12.57 4.19 -10.22
CA ASP A 328 -12.57 5.24 -9.20
C ASP A 328 -13.14 6.54 -9.75
N HIS A 329 -14.35 6.88 -9.34
CA HIS A 329 -15.09 8.01 -9.90
C HIS A 329 -14.42 9.36 -9.64
N LEU A 330 -13.74 9.53 -8.48
CA LEU A 330 -13.06 10.79 -8.15
C LEU A 330 -11.86 11.03 -9.07
N ILE A 331 -11.14 9.98 -9.44
CA ILE A 331 -10.03 10.07 -10.40
C ILE A 331 -10.55 10.27 -11.82
N LEU A 332 -11.56 9.53 -12.23
CA LEU A 332 -12.17 9.65 -13.56
C LEU A 332 -12.73 11.07 -13.81
N GLU A 333 -13.38 11.66 -12.81
CA GLU A 333 -13.80 13.07 -12.88
C GLU A 333 -12.61 14.03 -13.10
N LYS A 334 -11.51 13.83 -12.39
CA LYS A 334 -10.33 14.69 -12.51
C LYS A 334 -9.63 14.56 -13.85
N LEU A 335 -9.67 13.38 -14.47
CA LEU A 335 -9.07 13.13 -15.78
C LEU A 335 -9.83 13.84 -16.92
N GLN A 336 -11.13 14.08 -16.78
CA GLN A 336 -11.95 14.77 -17.78
C GLN A 336 -11.80 14.19 -19.21
N LEU A 337 -11.89 12.87 -19.32
CA LEU A 337 -11.83 12.17 -20.59
C LEU A 337 -13.04 12.53 -21.46
N ASP A 338 -12.84 12.68 -22.76
CA ASP A 338 -13.95 12.78 -23.72
C ASP A 338 -14.64 11.43 -23.95
N GLU A 339 -15.77 11.43 -24.69
CA GLU A 339 -16.56 10.21 -24.91
C GLU A 339 -15.77 9.14 -25.69
N ASN A 340 -14.95 9.53 -26.66
CA ASN A 340 -14.12 8.57 -27.42
C ASN A 340 -13.03 7.95 -26.54
N GLU A 341 -12.43 8.75 -25.65
CA GLU A 341 -11.41 8.29 -24.70
C GLU A 341 -12.02 7.36 -23.65
N LYS A 342 -13.24 7.66 -23.17
CA LYS A 342 -13.99 6.77 -22.28
C LYS A 342 -14.32 5.42 -22.93
N GLU A 343 -14.75 5.45 -24.19
CA GLU A 343 -14.99 4.23 -24.97
C GLU A 343 -13.70 3.43 -25.18
N MET A 344 -12.58 4.10 -25.46
CA MET A 344 -11.28 3.45 -25.60
C MET A 344 -10.81 2.82 -24.29
N LEU A 345 -10.96 3.56 -23.18
CA LEU A 345 -10.66 3.04 -21.83
C LEU A 345 -11.48 1.76 -21.56
N GLU A 346 -12.79 1.81 -21.79
CA GLU A 346 -13.66 0.65 -21.57
C GLU A 346 -13.27 -0.54 -22.46
N HIS A 347 -12.91 -0.29 -23.73
CA HIS A 347 -12.46 -1.34 -24.64
C HIS A 347 -11.18 -2.02 -24.13
N ILE A 348 -10.18 -1.25 -23.71
CA ILE A 348 -8.91 -1.77 -23.17
C ILE A 348 -9.17 -2.62 -21.93
N VAL A 349 -10.01 -2.12 -21.02
CA VAL A 349 -10.30 -2.81 -19.76
C VAL A 349 -11.13 -4.09 -20.01
N CYS A 350 -12.15 -4.04 -20.85
CA CYS A 350 -12.95 -5.24 -21.19
C CYS A 350 -12.10 -6.33 -21.87
N GLN A 351 -11.13 -5.95 -22.70
CA GLN A 351 -10.19 -6.92 -23.27
C GLN A 351 -9.40 -7.64 -22.16
N MET A 352 -8.87 -6.91 -21.21
CA MET A 352 -8.14 -7.48 -20.07
C MET A 352 -9.05 -8.40 -19.23
N GLU A 353 -10.28 -7.99 -18.94
CA GLU A 353 -11.25 -8.81 -18.21
C GLU A 353 -11.53 -10.13 -18.93
N THR A 354 -11.68 -10.09 -20.25
CA THR A 354 -11.89 -11.29 -21.07
C THR A 354 -10.68 -12.22 -21.03
N GLU A 355 -9.46 -11.68 -21.17
CA GLU A 355 -8.23 -12.45 -21.13
C GLU A 355 -7.95 -13.05 -19.74
N ARG A 356 -8.30 -12.31 -18.67
CA ARG A 356 -8.10 -12.74 -17.27
C ARG A 356 -9.20 -13.68 -16.77
N GLY A 357 -10.40 -13.58 -17.30
CA GLY A 357 -11.58 -14.30 -16.80
C GLY A 357 -12.09 -13.82 -15.43
N VAL A 358 -11.68 -12.63 -14.99
CA VAL A 358 -12.15 -11.94 -13.78
C VAL A 358 -12.38 -10.47 -14.08
N ASP A 359 -13.19 -9.81 -13.27
CA ASP A 359 -13.45 -8.38 -13.44
C ASP A 359 -12.22 -7.51 -13.12
N ARG A 360 -12.27 -6.27 -13.60
CA ARG A 360 -11.17 -5.28 -13.54
C ARG A 360 -10.65 -5.03 -12.13
N SER A 361 -11.54 -4.83 -11.19
CA SER A 361 -11.15 -4.53 -9.80
C SER A 361 -10.50 -5.75 -9.15
N ALA A 362 -11.02 -6.94 -9.38
CA ALA A 362 -10.43 -8.19 -8.92
C ALA A 362 -9.06 -8.46 -9.57
N ALA A 363 -8.90 -8.16 -10.85
CA ALA A 363 -7.63 -8.32 -11.57
C ALA A 363 -6.52 -7.42 -11.00
N ILE A 364 -6.83 -6.16 -10.72
CA ILE A 364 -5.87 -5.21 -10.11
C ILE A 364 -5.53 -5.61 -8.67
N ALA A 365 -6.52 -6.01 -7.87
CA ALA A 365 -6.27 -6.49 -6.51
C ALA A 365 -5.41 -7.76 -6.50
N ASP A 366 -5.70 -8.72 -7.37
CA ASP A 366 -4.91 -9.95 -7.51
C ASP A 366 -3.44 -9.66 -7.89
N MET A 367 -3.21 -8.74 -8.80
CA MET A 367 -1.86 -8.26 -9.14
C MET A 367 -1.10 -7.73 -7.91
N ARG A 368 -1.75 -6.92 -7.08
CA ARG A 368 -1.13 -6.35 -5.88
C ARG A 368 -0.81 -7.43 -4.85
N PHE A 369 -1.73 -8.33 -4.58
CA PHE A 369 -1.51 -9.42 -3.62
C PHE A 369 -0.48 -10.43 -4.11
N ASP A 370 -0.41 -10.71 -5.41
CA ASP A 370 0.64 -11.54 -5.99
C ASP A 370 2.04 -10.94 -5.76
N PHE A 371 2.18 -9.64 -5.97
CA PHE A 371 3.43 -8.93 -5.68
C PHE A 371 3.79 -8.99 -4.18
N ILE A 372 2.80 -8.76 -3.29
CA ILE A 372 3.00 -8.82 -1.84
C ILE A 372 3.46 -10.21 -1.40
N GLU A 373 2.82 -11.27 -1.89
CA GLU A 373 3.20 -12.65 -1.60
C GLU A 373 4.64 -12.91 -2.04
N LYS A 374 5.04 -12.51 -3.25
CA LYS A 374 6.42 -12.65 -3.74
C LYS A 374 7.44 -11.92 -2.87
N VAL A 375 7.16 -10.68 -2.46
CA VAL A 375 8.04 -9.92 -1.56
C VAL A 375 8.19 -10.63 -0.22
N CYS A 376 7.08 -11.09 0.38
CA CYS A 376 7.11 -11.74 1.67
C CYS A 376 7.79 -13.12 1.63
N ASP A 377 7.58 -13.89 0.57
CA ASP A 377 8.24 -15.19 0.38
C ASP A 377 9.76 -15.06 0.30
N GLU A 378 10.27 -13.99 -0.33
CA GLU A 378 11.69 -13.72 -0.50
C GLU A 378 12.34 -13.06 0.73
N THR A 379 11.58 -12.36 1.57
CA THR A 379 12.15 -11.48 2.61
C THR A 379 11.79 -11.84 4.03
N VAL A 380 10.67 -12.53 4.25
CA VAL A 380 10.14 -12.79 5.61
C VAL A 380 10.34 -14.24 6.01
N ILE A 381 11.05 -14.45 7.11
CA ILE A 381 11.21 -15.76 7.74
C ILE A 381 10.35 -15.79 9.00
N ARG A 382 9.34 -16.65 9.00
CA ARG A 382 8.51 -16.90 10.16
C ARG A 382 9.00 -18.14 10.92
N PRO A 383 8.90 -18.13 12.26
CA PRO A 383 9.18 -19.35 13.03
C PRO A 383 8.20 -20.43 12.57
N LYS A 384 8.70 -21.65 12.45
CA LYS A 384 7.82 -22.80 12.24
C LYS A 384 6.95 -22.95 13.49
N GLU A 385 5.64 -22.93 13.32
CA GLU A 385 4.72 -23.29 14.39
C GLU A 385 5.13 -24.67 14.94
N SER A 386 5.40 -24.71 16.25
CA SER A 386 5.80 -25.93 16.97
C SER A 386 4.58 -26.79 17.30
#